data_af358b6a05c031c67887495ebcc34f40
#
_entry.id   af358b6a05c031c67887495ebcc34f40
#
_cell.length_a   1.000
_cell.length_b   1.000
_cell.length_c   1.000
_cell.angle_alpha   90.00
_cell.angle_beta   90.00
_cell.angle_gamma   90.00
#
_symmetry.space_group_name_H-M   'P 1'
#
loop_
_entity.id
_entity.type
_entity.pdbx_description
1 polymer ?
#
loop_
_entity_poly.entity_id
_entity_poly.type
_entity_poly.pdbx_seq_one_letter_code
_entity_poly.pdbx_strand_id
1 'polypeptide(L)'
;NGGHGSAINTGMDNAAGEYVKVLDSDDWVNRKGFIRLVEGLEKYDTDIVWSNFFWVYEPSGKKSVQNRHPFPGVEYGRKYDFREIAEKTFVKMHSMTVKTDLVRRTGMRIDENCYYVDVEFVMYPIPEVKTITFLDEFVYMYRLGRQGQIMTLEKMRQNHRNHERVLKSLLRYYRNLKARDTDREYLIYLEKGIANVLSSHFKIYLSFPCSARVCRRLRRMDGTIRGRYPEIYNAVENKFVWAIRKSGYLLYYPGHFIMRLREKLNEV
;
A
#
# COMPACT_ATOMS: atom_id res chain seq x y z
N ASN A 1 5.06 -10.02 -21.70
CA ASN A 1 5.23 -9.14 -20.53
C ASN A 1 3.88 -9.01 -19.81
N GLY A 2 3.77 -9.58 -18.61
CA GLY A 2 2.54 -9.55 -17.78
C GLY A 2 2.51 -8.41 -16.75
N GLY A 3 3.49 -7.49 -16.77
CA GLY A 3 3.62 -6.38 -15.85
C GLY A 3 4.14 -6.79 -14.46
N HIS A 4 4.08 -5.85 -13.50
CA HIS A 4 4.64 -6.00 -12.15
C HIS A 4 4.03 -7.20 -11.40
N GLY A 5 2.70 -7.37 -11.44
CA GLY A 5 2.04 -8.50 -10.78
C GLY A 5 2.49 -9.87 -11.30
N SER A 6 2.70 -10.00 -12.63
CA SER A 6 3.21 -11.25 -13.22
C SER A 6 4.64 -11.56 -12.75
N ALA A 7 5.49 -10.52 -12.61
CA ALA A 7 6.84 -10.69 -12.09
C ALA A 7 6.82 -11.16 -10.62
N ILE A 8 5.95 -10.56 -9.79
CA ILE A 8 5.76 -11.00 -8.39
C ILE A 8 5.25 -12.44 -8.34
N ASN A 9 4.22 -12.79 -9.13
CA ASN A 9 3.66 -14.15 -9.18
C ASN A 9 4.74 -15.18 -9.55
N THR A 10 5.53 -14.89 -10.62
CA THR A 10 6.65 -15.75 -11.05
C THR A 10 7.71 -15.88 -9.96
N GLY A 11 8.07 -14.78 -9.31
CA GLY A 11 9.02 -14.77 -8.19
C GLY A 11 8.54 -15.63 -7.02
N MET A 12 7.28 -15.55 -6.65
CA MET A 12 6.68 -16.35 -5.58
C MET A 12 6.64 -17.85 -5.93
N ASP A 13 6.31 -18.19 -7.19
CA ASP A 13 6.26 -19.59 -7.66
C ASP A 13 7.65 -20.26 -7.62
N ASN A 14 8.71 -19.48 -7.86
CA ASN A 14 10.09 -19.98 -7.96
C ASN A 14 10.94 -19.69 -6.70
N ALA A 15 10.41 -18.99 -5.68
CA ALA A 15 11.16 -18.71 -4.47
C ALA A 15 11.52 -19.99 -3.72
N ALA A 16 12.82 -20.27 -3.53
CA ALA A 16 13.32 -21.44 -2.81
C ALA A 16 13.79 -21.13 -1.39
N GLY A 17 14.00 -19.84 -1.07
CA GLY A 17 14.41 -19.39 0.26
C GLY A 17 13.26 -19.43 1.27
N GLU A 18 13.59 -19.45 2.55
CA GLU A 18 12.63 -19.43 3.65
C GLU A 18 11.79 -18.14 3.68
N TYR A 19 12.40 -17.03 3.28
CA TYR A 19 11.75 -15.74 3.18
C TYR A 19 11.83 -15.18 1.76
N VAL A 20 10.83 -14.39 1.41
CA VAL A 20 10.78 -13.63 0.17
C VAL A 20 10.63 -12.13 0.45
N LYS A 21 11.38 -11.33 -0.32
CA LYS A 21 11.27 -9.87 -0.35
C LYS A 21 11.19 -9.41 -1.80
N VAL A 22 10.18 -8.61 -2.12
CA VAL A 22 10.08 -7.99 -3.45
C VAL A 22 11.06 -6.82 -3.55
N LEU A 23 11.81 -6.79 -4.64
CA LEU A 23 12.71 -5.70 -4.99
C LEU A 23 12.40 -5.26 -6.42
N ASP A 24 12.00 -4.00 -6.58
CA ASP A 24 11.74 -3.43 -7.90
C ASP A 24 13.04 -3.28 -8.70
N SER A 25 12.98 -3.45 -10.03
CA SER A 25 14.16 -3.52 -10.89
C SER A 25 14.96 -2.22 -10.97
N ASP A 26 14.38 -1.09 -10.57
CA ASP A 26 15.02 0.22 -10.53
C ASP A 26 15.48 0.64 -9.11
N ASP A 27 15.25 -0.22 -8.12
CA ASP A 27 15.62 -0.03 -6.74
C ASP A 27 16.79 -0.95 -6.32
N TRP A 28 17.31 -0.78 -5.11
CA TRP A 28 18.37 -1.61 -4.57
C TRP A 28 18.31 -1.74 -3.04
N VAL A 29 19.15 -2.58 -2.48
CA VAL A 29 19.24 -2.75 -1.02
C VAL A 29 20.49 -2.06 -0.44
N ASN A 30 20.35 -1.51 0.75
CA ASN A 30 21.46 -1.06 1.56
C ASN A 30 22.18 -2.30 2.13
N ARG A 31 23.45 -2.52 1.76
CA ARG A 31 24.21 -3.70 2.15
C ARG A 31 24.22 -3.95 3.67
N LYS A 32 24.49 -2.92 4.47
CA LYS A 32 24.55 -3.04 5.94
C LYS A 32 23.16 -3.42 6.51
N GLY A 33 22.11 -2.70 6.07
CA GLY A 33 20.76 -3.00 6.51
C GLY A 33 20.29 -4.38 6.06
N PHE A 34 20.69 -4.85 4.87
CA PHE A 34 20.34 -6.18 4.39
C PHE A 34 20.98 -7.30 5.22
N ILE A 35 22.26 -7.15 5.62
CA ILE A 35 22.94 -8.11 6.54
C ILE A 35 22.16 -8.17 7.86
N ARG A 36 21.80 -7.00 8.44
CA ARG A 36 21.01 -6.95 9.68
C ARG A 36 19.61 -7.53 9.53
N LEU A 37 19.01 -7.37 8.35
CA LEU A 37 17.73 -8.04 8.04
C LEU A 37 17.89 -9.56 8.11
N VAL A 38 18.91 -10.13 7.45
CA VAL A 38 19.15 -11.59 7.46
C VAL A 38 19.37 -12.11 8.89
N GLU A 39 20.23 -11.44 9.67
CA GLU A 39 20.43 -11.76 11.09
C GLU A 39 19.10 -11.71 11.88
N GLY A 40 18.24 -10.74 11.56
CA GLY A 40 16.92 -10.60 12.17
C GLY A 40 15.94 -11.71 11.77
N LEU A 41 15.98 -12.16 10.51
CA LEU A 41 15.14 -13.27 10.03
C LEU A 41 15.46 -14.56 10.81
N GLU A 42 16.74 -14.89 10.96
CA GLU A 42 17.20 -16.06 11.71
C GLU A 42 16.84 -15.95 13.20
N LYS A 43 17.03 -14.77 13.80
CA LYS A 43 16.85 -14.55 15.24
C LYS A 43 15.39 -14.62 15.67
N TYR A 44 14.47 -14.01 14.92
CA TYR A 44 13.09 -13.82 15.36
C TYR A 44 12.12 -14.84 14.79
N ASP A 45 12.41 -15.40 13.64
CA ASP A 45 11.60 -16.44 12.98
C ASP A 45 10.10 -16.08 12.95
N THR A 46 9.78 -14.89 12.47
CA THR A 46 8.40 -14.40 12.37
C THR A 46 7.86 -14.47 10.95
N ASP A 47 6.54 -14.55 10.79
CA ASP A 47 5.88 -14.62 9.49
C ASP A 47 6.17 -13.39 8.62
N ILE A 48 6.22 -12.20 9.24
CA ILE A 48 6.66 -10.96 8.60
C ILE A 48 7.78 -10.34 9.42
N VAL A 49 8.83 -9.89 8.74
CA VAL A 49 9.82 -8.96 9.29
C VAL A 49 9.71 -7.64 8.56
N TRP A 50 9.36 -6.62 9.32
CA TRP A 50 9.31 -5.24 8.83
C TRP A 50 10.69 -4.60 8.96
N SER A 51 11.13 -3.88 7.92
CA SER A 51 12.31 -3.01 7.94
C SER A 51 11.99 -1.68 7.24
N ASN A 52 12.70 -0.62 7.58
CA ASN A 52 12.49 0.69 6.98
C ASN A 52 13.16 0.80 5.61
N PHE A 53 12.90 1.90 4.91
CA PHE A 53 13.46 2.20 3.61
C PHE A 53 13.82 3.68 3.49
N PHE A 54 14.80 4.00 2.61
CA PHE A 54 15.12 5.36 2.20
C PHE A 54 14.41 5.71 0.89
N TRP A 55 13.96 6.95 0.79
CA TRP A 55 13.73 7.60 -0.48
C TRP A 55 15.04 8.19 -0.99
N VAL A 56 15.42 7.87 -2.22
CA VAL A 56 16.64 8.34 -2.86
C VAL A 56 16.28 9.15 -4.08
N TYR A 57 16.51 10.46 -4.03
CA TYR A 57 16.11 11.38 -5.09
C TYR A 57 17.19 11.49 -6.17
N GLU A 58 16.85 11.25 -7.42
CA GLU A 58 17.72 11.51 -8.57
C GLU A 58 17.52 12.94 -9.12
N PRO A 59 18.60 13.56 -9.67
CA PRO A 59 19.97 13.05 -9.77
C PRO A 59 20.82 13.28 -8.53
N SER A 60 20.30 13.92 -7.48
CA SER A 60 21.10 14.40 -6.34
C SER A 60 21.65 13.28 -5.44
N GLY A 61 21.08 12.09 -5.50
CA GLY A 61 21.40 10.99 -4.57
C GLY A 61 20.99 11.27 -3.11
N LYS A 62 20.27 12.40 -2.85
CA LYS A 62 19.80 12.76 -1.51
C LYS A 62 18.88 11.70 -0.95
N LYS A 63 19.18 11.23 0.25
CA LYS A 63 18.34 10.28 0.98
C LYS A 63 17.42 11.03 1.95
N SER A 64 16.19 10.57 2.04
CA SER A 64 15.26 10.99 3.09
C SER A 64 14.45 9.82 3.63
N VAL A 65 13.92 9.99 4.82
CA VAL A 65 12.97 9.06 5.45
C VAL A 65 11.72 9.83 5.82
N GLN A 66 10.57 9.23 5.65
CA GLN A 66 9.31 9.85 6.05
C GLN A 66 9.19 9.89 7.58
N ASN A 67 9.44 8.74 8.21
CA ASN A 67 9.47 8.56 9.65
C ASN A 67 10.34 7.34 9.96
N ARG A 68 11.27 7.47 10.91
CA ARG A 68 12.12 6.34 11.34
C ARG A 68 11.28 5.30 12.10
N HIS A 69 10.42 5.75 12.99
CA HIS A 69 9.55 4.91 13.81
C HIS A 69 8.08 5.26 13.53
N PRO A 70 7.51 4.74 12.40
CA PRO A 70 6.19 5.16 11.94
C PRO A 70 5.02 4.64 12.80
N PHE A 71 5.28 3.70 13.71
CA PHE A 71 4.25 3.04 14.50
C PHE A 71 4.40 3.37 16.00
N PRO A 72 3.62 4.32 16.54
CA PRO A 72 3.69 4.68 17.96
C PRO A 72 3.41 3.49 18.88
N GLY A 73 4.28 3.31 19.89
CA GLY A 73 4.15 2.24 20.88
C GLY A 73 4.59 0.85 20.42
N VAL A 74 5.20 0.74 19.22
CA VAL A 74 5.84 -0.49 18.76
C VAL A 74 7.32 -0.48 19.15
N GLU A 75 7.76 -1.50 19.88
CA GLU A 75 9.17 -1.75 20.22
C GLU A 75 9.85 -2.48 19.06
N TYR A 76 11.02 -1.98 18.65
CA TYR A 76 11.83 -2.60 17.62
C TYR A 76 12.69 -3.72 18.20
N GLY A 77 12.87 -4.80 17.42
CA GLY A 77 13.60 -5.99 17.89
C GLY A 77 12.79 -6.88 18.82
N ARG A 78 11.48 -6.79 18.79
CA ARG A 78 10.54 -7.64 19.53
C ARG A 78 9.63 -8.40 18.57
N LYS A 79 9.32 -9.65 18.92
CA LYS A 79 8.28 -10.47 18.26
C LYS A 79 6.91 -10.13 18.86
N TYR A 80 5.92 -9.91 17.97
CA TYR A 80 4.53 -9.65 18.33
C TYR A 80 3.62 -10.73 17.76
N ASP A 81 2.53 -11.05 18.46
CA ASP A 81 1.34 -11.57 17.79
C ASP A 81 0.81 -10.45 16.87
N PHE A 82 0.53 -10.78 15.62
CA PHE A 82 0.11 -9.77 14.63
C PHE A 82 -1.18 -9.06 15.05
N ARG A 83 -2.10 -9.76 15.70
CA ARG A 83 -3.39 -9.20 16.13
C ARG A 83 -3.23 -8.10 17.17
N GLU A 84 -2.22 -8.18 18.05
CA GLU A 84 -1.95 -7.14 19.07
C GLU A 84 -1.58 -5.79 18.45
N ILE A 85 -1.03 -5.79 17.23
CA ILE A 85 -0.49 -4.59 16.60
C ILE A 85 -1.14 -4.27 15.25
N ALA A 86 -2.05 -5.09 14.75
CA ALA A 86 -2.70 -4.93 13.45
C ALA A 86 -3.36 -3.55 13.30
N GLU A 87 -4.01 -3.07 14.34
CA GLU A 87 -4.66 -1.76 14.33
C GLU A 87 -3.67 -0.58 14.29
N LYS A 88 -2.46 -0.76 14.80
CA LYS A 88 -1.45 0.31 14.97
C LYS A 88 -0.47 0.40 13.81
N THR A 89 -0.45 -0.60 12.92
CA THR A 89 0.59 -0.76 11.92
C THR A 89 0.03 -0.86 10.51
N PHE A 90 0.83 -0.48 9.53
CA PHE A 90 0.57 -0.73 8.12
C PHE A 90 1.89 -0.99 7.39
N VAL A 91 2.04 -2.20 6.88
CA VAL A 91 3.24 -2.63 6.16
C VAL A 91 3.15 -2.15 4.71
N LYS A 92 4.26 -1.65 4.16
CA LYS A 92 4.41 -1.37 2.73
C LYS A 92 5.25 -2.48 2.09
N MET A 93 5.08 -2.74 0.80
CA MET A 93 5.85 -3.76 0.06
C MET A 93 7.37 -3.59 0.25
N HIS A 94 7.88 -2.38 0.15
CA HIS A 94 9.31 -2.05 0.34
C HIS A 94 9.82 -2.42 1.74
N SER A 95 8.95 -2.40 2.74
CA SER A 95 9.27 -2.70 4.14
C SER A 95 9.05 -4.17 4.51
N MET A 96 8.38 -4.93 3.66
CA MET A 96 7.94 -6.30 3.94
C MET A 96 8.98 -7.32 3.52
N THR A 97 9.30 -8.23 4.43
CA THR A 97 9.93 -9.53 4.16
C THR A 97 9.03 -10.57 4.80
N VAL A 98 8.60 -11.57 4.06
CA VAL A 98 7.55 -12.51 4.47
C VAL A 98 7.99 -13.95 4.25
N LYS A 99 7.56 -14.87 5.12
CA LYS A 99 7.82 -16.30 4.96
C LYS A 99 7.26 -16.81 3.63
N THR A 100 8.08 -17.52 2.86
CA THR A 100 7.72 -18.07 1.55
C THR A 100 6.57 -19.06 1.68
N ASP A 101 6.58 -19.92 2.68
CA ASP A 101 5.52 -20.90 2.91
C ASP A 101 4.19 -20.24 3.27
N LEU A 102 4.20 -19.12 3.99
CA LEU A 102 2.97 -18.37 4.26
C LEU A 102 2.35 -17.88 2.96
N VAL A 103 3.14 -17.25 2.09
CA VAL A 103 2.67 -16.77 0.78
C VAL A 103 2.12 -17.92 -0.06
N ARG A 104 2.78 -19.07 -0.08
CA ARG A 104 2.33 -20.26 -0.81
C ARG A 104 1.01 -20.81 -0.29
N ARG A 105 0.86 -20.92 1.04
CA ARG A 105 -0.39 -21.42 1.65
C ARG A 105 -1.61 -20.55 1.31
N THR A 106 -1.44 -19.25 1.17
CA THR A 106 -2.54 -18.36 0.79
C THR A 106 -3.08 -18.63 -0.62
N GLY A 107 -2.27 -19.23 -1.49
CA GLY A 107 -2.61 -19.39 -2.90
C GLY A 107 -2.87 -18.06 -3.62
N MET A 108 -2.40 -16.95 -3.05
CA MET A 108 -2.67 -15.62 -3.59
C MET A 108 -2.09 -15.45 -4.99
N ARG A 109 -2.80 -14.71 -5.83
CA ARG A 109 -2.35 -14.26 -7.14
C ARG A 109 -2.56 -12.78 -7.26
N ILE A 110 -1.47 -12.09 -7.61
CA ILE A 110 -1.46 -10.65 -7.87
C ILE A 110 -2.03 -10.39 -9.26
N ASP A 111 -2.83 -9.35 -9.41
CA ASP A 111 -3.41 -8.94 -10.69
C ASP A 111 -2.31 -8.66 -11.73
N GLU A 112 -2.34 -9.35 -12.87
CA GLU A 112 -1.37 -9.17 -13.96
C GLU A 112 -1.84 -8.09 -14.93
N ASN A 113 -0.88 -7.54 -15.71
CA ASN A 113 -1.13 -6.41 -16.62
C ASN A 113 -1.81 -5.24 -15.90
N CYS A 114 -1.43 -5.01 -14.64
CA CYS A 114 -2.02 -4.00 -13.77
C CYS A 114 -0.94 -3.28 -12.98
N TYR A 115 -1.08 -1.95 -12.81
CA TYR A 115 -0.26 -1.14 -11.91
C TYR A 115 -0.90 -1.07 -10.51
N TYR A 116 -0.12 -0.65 -9.50
CA TYR A 116 -0.56 -0.47 -8.10
C TYR A 116 -0.92 -1.75 -7.37
N VAL A 117 -0.39 -2.88 -7.84
CA VAL A 117 -0.64 -4.21 -7.28
C VAL A 117 0.23 -4.53 -6.06
N ASP A 118 1.17 -3.66 -5.71
CA ASP A 118 1.98 -3.73 -4.49
C ASP A 118 1.13 -3.86 -3.22
N VAL A 119 -0.02 -3.20 -3.19
CA VAL A 119 -0.98 -3.30 -2.08
C VAL A 119 -1.65 -4.67 -1.99
N GLU A 120 -1.84 -5.38 -3.11
CA GLU A 120 -2.36 -6.75 -3.13
C GLU A 120 -1.34 -7.71 -2.50
N PHE A 121 -0.05 -7.58 -2.86
CA PHE A 121 1.04 -8.37 -2.27
C PHE A 121 1.09 -8.21 -0.74
N VAL A 122 0.88 -6.98 -0.25
CA VAL A 122 0.87 -6.70 1.19
C VAL A 122 -0.37 -7.25 1.89
N MET A 123 -1.56 -7.12 1.28
CA MET A 123 -2.82 -7.36 1.97
C MET A 123 -3.30 -8.83 1.91
N TYR A 124 -3.02 -9.54 0.81
CA TYR A 124 -3.53 -10.90 0.66
C TYR A 124 -2.98 -11.90 1.67
N PRO A 125 -1.72 -11.85 2.13
CA PRO A 125 -1.23 -12.79 3.13
C PRO A 125 -1.70 -12.49 4.55
N ILE A 126 -2.20 -11.30 4.85
CA ILE A 126 -2.48 -10.81 6.21
C ILE A 126 -3.34 -11.77 7.05
N PRO A 127 -4.42 -12.37 6.57
CA PRO A 127 -5.23 -13.26 7.40
C PRO A 127 -4.51 -14.53 7.88
N GLU A 128 -3.38 -14.89 7.26
CA GLU A 128 -2.56 -16.04 7.62
C GLU A 128 -1.36 -15.67 8.51
N VAL A 129 -1.12 -14.37 8.71
CA VAL A 129 0.01 -13.86 9.49
C VAL A 129 -0.28 -13.99 10.98
N LYS A 130 0.55 -14.75 11.70
CA LYS A 130 0.46 -14.90 13.16
C LYS A 130 1.44 -13.97 13.87
N THR A 131 2.62 -13.80 13.31
CA THR A 131 3.72 -13.10 13.98
C THR A 131 4.40 -12.08 13.10
N ILE A 132 4.84 -10.97 13.72
CA ILE A 132 5.61 -9.92 13.06
C ILE A 132 6.70 -9.39 13.99
N THR A 133 7.84 -9.00 13.40
CA THR A 133 8.92 -8.28 14.07
C THR A 133 9.23 -7.00 13.30
N PHE A 134 9.54 -5.93 14.02
CA PHE A 134 9.98 -4.66 13.46
C PHE A 134 11.47 -4.47 13.75
N LEU A 135 12.28 -4.30 12.69
CA LEU A 135 13.70 -4.00 12.81
C LEU A 135 13.95 -2.50 12.61
N ASP A 136 14.77 -1.89 13.49
CA ASP A 136 15.20 -0.49 13.31
C ASP A 136 16.34 -0.41 12.27
N GLU A 137 16.09 -1.01 11.10
CA GLU A 137 17.07 -1.09 10.02
C GLU A 137 16.48 -0.53 8.73
N PHE A 138 17.31 0.20 7.97
CA PHE A 138 16.98 0.73 6.66
C PHE A 138 17.54 -0.19 5.58
N VAL A 139 16.69 -0.99 4.98
CA VAL A 139 17.08 -2.03 4.04
C VAL A 139 16.89 -1.63 2.59
N TYR A 140 15.72 -1.12 2.25
CA TYR A 140 15.33 -0.84 0.88
C TYR A 140 15.67 0.61 0.49
N MET A 141 16.18 0.78 -0.73
CA MET A 141 16.56 2.06 -1.31
C MET A 141 15.61 2.38 -2.47
N TYR A 142 14.54 3.12 -2.17
CA TYR A 142 13.48 3.47 -3.11
C TYR A 142 13.87 4.70 -3.93
N ARG A 143 14.08 4.49 -5.23
CA ARG A 143 14.48 5.54 -6.17
C ARG A 143 13.32 6.45 -6.54
N LEU A 144 13.51 7.76 -6.44
CA LEU A 144 12.53 8.78 -6.83
C LEU A 144 13.14 9.79 -7.80
N GLY A 145 12.29 10.43 -8.62
CA GLY A 145 12.69 11.51 -9.54
C GLY A 145 13.12 11.04 -10.92
N ARG A 146 13.02 9.75 -11.23
CA ARG A 146 13.30 9.21 -12.56
C ARG A 146 12.19 9.60 -13.54
N GLN A 147 12.57 9.97 -14.77
CA GLN A 147 11.59 10.19 -15.85
C GLN A 147 10.76 8.91 -16.08
N GLY A 148 9.43 9.07 -16.16
CA GLY A 148 8.51 7.95 -16.43
C GLY A 148 7.99 7.22 -15.20
N GLN A 149 8.33 7.64 -13.98
CA GLN A 149 7.76 7.03 -12.75
C GLN A 149 6.22 7.08 -12.73
N ILE A 150 5.61 5.97 -12.31
CA ILE A 150 4.16 5.76 -12.32
C ILE A 150 3.45 6.59 -11.23
N MET A 151 4.19 7.09 -10.23
CA MET A 151 3.64 7.80 -9.06
C MET A 151 3.31 9.28 -9.32
N THR A 152 3.52 9.81 -10.52
CA THR A 152 3.06 11.16 -10.87
C THR A 152 1.53 11.20 -11.02
N LEU A 153 0.90 12.33 -10.66
CA LEU A 153 -0.56 12.46 -10.78
C LEU A 153 -1.06 12.27 -12.22
N GLU A 154 -0.26 12.69 -13.20
CA GLU A 154 -0.55 12.48 -14.60
C GLU A 154 -0.60 10.98 -14.95
N LYS A 155 0.41 10.21 -14.57
CA LYS A 155 0.46 8.76 -14.77
C LYS A 155 -0.64 8.04 -14.00
N MET A 156 -0.92 8.46 -12.78
CA MET A 156 -2.02 7.91 -11.98
C MET A 156 -3.38 8.16 -12.65
N ARG A 157 -3.58 9.34 -13.26
CA ARG A 157 -4.78 9.67 -14.04
C ARG A 157 -4.89 8.80 -15.30
N GLN A 158 -3.79 8.63 -16.05
CA GLN A 158 -3.76 7.75 -17.23
C GLN A 158 -4.08 6.31 -16.85
N ASN A 159 -3.58 5.83 -15.72
CA ASN A 159 -3.72 4.46 -15.23
C ASN A 159 -4.87 4.28 -14.20
N HIS A 160 -5.81 5.23 -14.13
CA HIS A 160 -6.89 5.19 -13.12
C HIS A 160 -7.73 3.90 -13.15
N ARG A 161 -7.86 3.26 -14.32
CA ARG A 161 -8.58 1.98 -14.46
C ARG A 161 -7.86 0.83 -13.73
N ASN A 162 -6.52 0.84 -13.74
CA ASN A 162 -5.74 -0.13 -12.97
C ASN A 162 -5.97 0.07 -11.47
N HIS A 163 -5.92 1.31 -10.99
CA HIS A 163 -6.20 1.63 -9.60
C HIS A 163 -7.64 1.24 -9.19
N GLU A 164 -8.63 1.46 -10.06
CA GLU A 164 -10.01 1.03 -9.84
C GLU A 164 -10.14 -0.51 -9.81
N ARG A 165 -9.37 -1.22 -10.65
CA ARG A 165 -9.32 -2.70 -10.67
C ARG A 165 -8.78 -3.23 -9.34
N VAL A 166 -7.63 -2.73 -8.89
CA VAL A 166 -7.01 -3.11 -7.61
C VAL A 166 -7.97 -2.84 -6.44
N LEU A 167 -8.58 -1.65 -6.38
CA LEU A 167 -9.58 -1.35 -5.34
C LEU A 167 -10.74 -2.36 -5.35
N LYS A 168 -11.27 -2.74 -6.52
CA LYS A 168 -12.33 -3.74 -6.64
C LYS A 168 -11.87 -5.14 -6.20
N SER A 169 -10.64 -5.53 -6.53
CA SER A 169 -10.06 -6.81 -6.10
C SER A 169 -9.94 -6.87 -4.58
N LEU A 170 -9.42 -5.81 -3.95
CA LEU A 170 -9.32 -5.72 -2.49
C LEU A 170 -10.69 -5.71 -1.80
N LEU A 171 -11.69 -4.98 -2.33
CA LEU A 171 -13.05 -4.97 -1.79
C LEU A 171 -13.72 -6.34 -1.88
N ARG A 172 -13.49 -7.08 -2.97
CA ARG A 172 -13.97 -8.46 -3.14
C ARG A 172 -13.29 -9.39 -2.14
N TYR A 173 -11.98 -9.26 -1.98
CA TYR A 173 -11.19 -10.02 -1.03
C TYR A 173 -11.70 -9.81 0.40
N TYR A 174 -11.82 -8.56 0.85
CA TYR A 174 -12.36 -8.20 2.16
C TYR A 174 -13.75 -8.79 2.39
N ARG A 175 -14.67 -8.69 1.42
CA ARG A 175 -16.01 -9.27 1.53
C ARG A 175 -15.97 -10.78 1.72
N ASN A 176 -15.11 -11.49 1.00
CA ASN A 176 -14.96 -12.93 1.12
C ASN A 176 -14.42 -13.35 2.49
N LEU A 177 -13.46 -12.59 3.04
CA LEU A 177 -12.94 -12.84 4.39
C LEU A 177 -14.00 -12.59 5.46
N LYS A 178 -14.75 -11.50 5.36
CA LYS A 178 -15.84 -11.19 6.28
C LYS A 178 -16.91 -12.28 6.28
N ALA A 179 -17.17 -12.92 5.15
CA ALA A 179 -18.11 -14.02 5.03
C ALA A 179 -17.58 -15.36 5.61
N ARG A 180 -16.27 -15.46 5.89
CA ARG A 180 -15.60 -16.64 6.47
C ARG A 180 -15.34 -16.53 7.97
N ASP A 181 -15.93 -15.54 8.63
CA ASP A 181 -15.74 -15.27 10.07
C ASP A 181 -14.26 -15.03 10.46
N THR A 182 -13.54 -14.29 9.62
CA THR A 182 -12.14 -13.91 9.87
C THR A 182 -12.04 -13.01 11.10
N ASP A 183 -11.03 -13.21 11.94
CA ASP A 183 -10.77 -12.42 13.16
C ASP A 183 -10.81 -10.92 12.87
N ARG A 184 -11.42 -10.18 13.80
CA ARG A 184 -11.69 -8.73 13.63
C ARG A 184 -10.44 -7.89 13.41
N GLU A 185 -9.33 -8.25 14.02
CA GLU A 185 -8.05 -7.56 13.93
C GLU A 185 -7.50 -7.55 12.50
N TYR A 186 -7.58 -8.68 11.80
CA TYR A 186 -7.20 -8.75 10.39
C TYR A 186 -8.11 -7.91 9.51
N LEU A 187 -9.42 -7.93 9.79
CA LEU A 187 -10.38 -7.10 9.05
C LEU A 187 -10.09 -5.61 9.27
N ILE A 188 -9.79 -5.16 10.50
CA ILE A 188 -9.41 -3.77 10.80
C ILE A 188 -8.16 -3.35 10.01
N TYR A 189 -7.13 -4.20 9.97
CA TYR A 189 -5.93 -3.92 9.17
C TYR A 189 -6.27 -3.71 7.69
N LEU A 190 -7.07 -4.61 7.12
CA LEU A 190 -7.50 -4.52 5.71
C LEU A 190 -8.40 -3.31 5.47
N GLU A 191 -9.31 -2.99 6.37
CA GLU A 191 -10.18 -1.80 6.30
C GLU A 191 -9.36 -0.53 6.18
N LYS A 192 -8.34 -0.34 7.05
CA LYS A 192 -7.42 0.80 7.01
C LYS A 192 -6.60 0.84 5.72
N GLY A 193 -6.08 -0.30 5.31
CA GLY A 193 -5.32 -0.40 4.06
C GLY A 193 -6.16 -0.06 2.83
N ILE A 194 -7.36 -0.61 2.71
CA ILE A 194 -8.28 -0.31 1.61
C ILE A 194 -8.77 1.14 1.67
N ALA A 195 -8.98 1.71 2.86
CA ALA A 195 -9.32 3.13 3.05
C ALA A 195 -8.21 4.07 2.55
N ASN A 196 -6.92 3.68 2.70
CA ASN A 196 -5.79 4.41 2.12
C ASN A 196 -5.79 4.34 0.59
N VAL A 197 -6.08 3.17 0.00
CA VAL A 197 -6.26 3.01 -1.44
C VAL A 197 -7.43 3.86 -1.93
N LEU A 198 -8.55 3.86 -1.21
CA LEU A 198 -9.71 4.70 -1.52
C LEU A 198 -9.37 6.20 -1.47
N SER A 199 -8.59 6.64 -0.47
CA SER A 199 -8.11 8.02 -0.37
C SER A 199 -7.25 8.42 -1.57
N SER A 200 -6.38 7.53 -2.03
CA SER A 200 -5.59 7.72 -3.25
C SER A 200 -6.48 7.79 -4.50
N HIS A 201 -7.55 7.01 -4.52
CA HIS A 201 -8.54 7.05 -5.60
C HIS A 201 -9.27 8.40 -5.69
N PHE A 202 -9.62 9.01 -4.54
CA PHE A 202 -10.14 10.38 -4.49
C PHE A 202 -9.13 11.38 -5.10
N LYS A 203 -7.85 11.26 -4.73
CA LYS A 203 -6.78 12.10 -5.28
C LYS A 203 -6.70 11.99 -6.81
N ILE A 204 -6.79 10.76 -7.35
CA ILE A 204 -6.82 10.53 -8.80
C ILE A 204 -8.03 11.24 -9.44
N TYR A 205 -9.24 11.09 -8.87
CA TYR A 205 -10.44 11.75 -9.42
C TYR A 205 -10.36 13.27 -9.40
N LEU A 206 -9.69 13.85 -8.41
CA LEU A 206 -9.44 15.29 -8.34
C LEU A 206 -8.40 15.78 -9.37
N SER A 207 -7.55 14.91 -9.87
CA SER A 207 -6.57 15.25 -10.92
C SER A 207 -7.17 15.29 -12.33
N PHE A 208 -8.38 14.74 -12.56
CA PHE A 208 -9.07 14.84 -13.84
C PHE A 208 -9.51 16.29 -14.12
N PRO A 209 -9.76 16.66 -15.40
CA PRO A 209 -10.39 17.95 -15.71
C PRO A 209 -11.66 18.15 -14.89
N CYS A 210 -11.82 19.36 -14.34
CA CYS A 210 -12.97 19.68 -13.49
C CYS A 210 -14.27 19.54 -14.25
N SER A 211 -15.14 18.63 -13.84
CA SER A 211 -16.45 18.45 -14.46
C SER A 211 -17.48 17.84 -13.51
N ALA A 212 -18.73 18.23 -13.69
CA ALA A 212 -19.84 17.65 -12.94
C ALA A 212 -20.01 16.13 -13.20
N ARG A 213 -19.57 15.63 -14.36
CA ARG A 213 -19.59 14.21 -14.69
C ARG A 213 -18.60 13.42 -13.82
N VAL A 214 -17.37 13.92 -13.66
CA VAL A 214 -16.34 13.30 -12.83
C VAL A 214 -16.77 13.34 -11.36
N CYS A 215 -17.26 14.47 -10.87
CA CYS A 215 -17.80 14.61 -9.52
C CYS A 215 -18.92 13.60 -9.23
N ARG A 216 -19.90 13.47 -10.13
CA ARG A 216 -20.98 12.48 -10.00
C ARG A 216 -20.47 11.04 -9.99
N ARG A 217 -19.45 10.71 -10.79
CA ARG A 217 -18.84 9.38 -10.80
C ARG A 217 -18.17 9.07 -9.47
N LEU A 218 -17.39 10.03 -8.93
CA LEU A 218 -16.76 9.92 -7.62
C LEU A 218 -17.82 9.73 -6.52
N ARG A 219 -18.84 10.57 -6.48
CA ARG A 219 -19.95 10.48 -5.50
C ARG A 219 -20.67 9.14 -5.57
N ARG A 220 -20.93 8.62 -6.78
CA ARG A 220 -21.61 7.32 -6.97
C ARG A 220 -20.75 6.17 -6.44
N MET A 221 -19.44 6.17 -6.77
CA MET A 221 -18.50 5.17 -6.29
C MET A 221 -18.43 5.19 -4.76
N ASP A 222 -18.22 6.36 -4.16
CA ASP A 222 -18.12 6.51 -2.71
C ASP A 222 -19.44 6.15 -2.00
N GLY A 223 -20.59 6.48 -2.59
CA GLY A 223 -21.91 6.04 -2.11
C GLY A 223 -22.10 4.53 -2.15
N THR A 224 -21.55 3.86 -3.18
CA THR A 224 -21.54 2.39 -3.25
C THR A 224 -20.69 1.79 -2.13
N ILE A 225 -19.53 2.39 -1.85
CA ILE A 225 -18.66 1.94 -0.74
C ILE A 225 -19.35 2.17 0.59
N ARG A 226 -19.94 3.34 0.81
CA ARG A 226 -20.72 3.64 2.03
C ARG A 226 -21.82 2.59 2.29
N GLY A 227 -22.55 2.17 1.24
CA GLY A 227 -23.65 1.23 1.39
C GLY A 227 -23.22 -0.24 1.52
N ARG A 228 -22.13 -0.64 0.87
CA ARG A 228 -21.71 -2.05 0.83
C ARG A 228 -20.53 -2.39 1.74
N TYR A 229 -19.73 -1.42 2.12
CA TYR A 229 -18.49 -1.54 2.92
C TYR A 229 -18.38 -0.40 3.92
N PRO A 230 -19.37 -0.24 4.83
CA PRO A 230 -19.43 0.91 5.75
C PRO A 230 -18.21 1.00 6.66
N GLU A 231 -17.59 -0.13 7.02
CA GLU A 231 -16.38 -0.17 7.83
C GLU A 231 -15.20 0.51 7.10
N ILE A 232 -14.97 0.17 5.84
CA ILE A 232 -13.93 0.77 4.99
C ILE A 232 -14.23 2.26 4.75
N TYR A 233 -15.50 2.61 4.51
CA TYR A 233 -15.91 4.00 4.34
C TYR A 233 -15.56 4.85 5.57
N ASN A 234 -15.82 4.33 6.77
CA ASN A 234 -15.56 4.99 8.05
C ASN A 234 -14.07 4.99 8.42
N ALA A 235 -13.29 4.00 7.98
CA ALA A 235 -11.85 3.91 8.21
C ALA A 235 -11.02 4.95 7.41
N VAL A 236 -11.64 5.76 6.55
CA VAL A 236 -10.95 6.81 5.81
C VAL A 236 -10.60 7.98 6.75
N GLU A 237 -9.33 8.08 7.14
CA GLU A 237 -8.81 9.15 8.01
C GLU A 237 -8.39 10.43 7.27
N ASN A 238 -8.39 10.40 5.93
CA ASN A 238 -7.94 11.52 5.11
C ASN A 238 -8.86 12.73 5.28
N LYS A 239 -8.36 13.80 5.92
CA LYS A 239 -9.10 15.04 6.22
C LYS A 239 -9.72 15.69 4.98
N PHE A 240 -9.06 15.58 3.83
CA PHE A 240 -9.55 16.15 2.59
C PHE A 240 -10.75 15.35 2.02
N VAL A 241 -10.68 14.02 2.07
CA VAL A 241 -11.82 13.15 1.70
C VAL A 241 -12.98 13.39 2.64
N TRP A 242 -12.72 13.51 3.94
CA TRP A 242 -13.73 13.86 4.95
C TRP A 242 -14.43 15.19 4.61
N ALA A 243 -13.67 16.24 4.28
CA ALA A 243 -14.22 17.56 3.93
C ALA A 243 -15.09 17.50 2.67
N ILE A 244 -14.66 16.76 1.63
CA ILE A 244 -15.46 16.56 0.41
C ILE A 244 -16.79 15.88 0.74
N ARG A 245 -16.78 14.82 1.54
CA ARG A 245 -17.98 14.09 1.97
C ARG A 245 -18.91 14.97 2.78
N LYS A 246 -18.40 15.70 3.76
CA LYS A 246 -19.15 16.61 4.63
C LYS A 246 -19.80 17.76 3.90
N SER A 247 -19.17 18.29 2.86
CA SER A 247 -19.75 19.34 2.00
C SER A 247 -20.76 18.84 0.96
N GLY A 248 -21.14 17.55 0.99
CA GLY A 248 -21.97 16.97 -0.07
C GLY A 248 -21.31 17.02 -1.45
N TYR A 249 -19.97 16.98 -1.51
CA TYR A 249 -19.12 17.09 -2.71
C TYR A 249 -18.99 18.50 -3.30
N LEU A 250 -19.48 19.55 -2.64
CA LEU A 250 -19.27 20.92 -3.10
C LEU A 250 -17.77 21.29 -3.09
N LEU A 251 -17.00 20.81 -2.11
CA LEU A 251 -15.54 21.03 -2.05
C LEU A 251 -14.74 20.24 -3.10
N TYR A 252 -15.37 19.45 -3.96
CA TYR A 252 -14.70 18.84 -5.11
C TYR A 252 -14.11 19.90 -6.05
N TYR A 253 -14.85 20.98 -6.33
CA TYR A 253 -14.44 22.02 -7.28
C TYR A 253 -13.23 22.83 -6.79
N PRO A 254 -13.23 23.45 -5.59
CA PRO A 254 -12.04 24.12 -5.08
C PRO A 254 -10.89 23.14 -4.80
N GLY A 255 -11.19 21.90 -4.39
CA GLY A 255 -10.19 20.87 -4.18
C GLY A 255 -9.43 20.48 -5.45
N HIS A 256 -10.14 20.39 -6.59
CA HIS A 256 -9.52 20.22 -7.90
C HIS A 256 -8.53 21.36 -8.23
N PHE A 257 -8.92 22.61 -7.97
CA PHE A 257 -8.09 23.76 -8.24
C PHE A 257 -6.80 23.77 -7.37
N ILE A 258 -6.93 23.45 -6.09
CA ILE A 258 -5.79 23.31 -5.16
C ILE A 258 -4.83 22.22 -5.62
N MET A 259 -5.35 21.07 -6.08
CA MET A 259 -4.52 19.99 -6.62
C MET A 259 -3.72 20.43 -7.85
N ARG A 260 -4.34 21.15 -8.77
CA ARG A 260 -3.68 21.69 -9.96
C ARG A 260 -2.58 22.69 -9.63
N LEU A 261 -2.81 23.56 -8.63
CA LEU A 261 -1.78 24.49 -8.16
C LEU A 261 -0.56 23.74 -7.59
N ARG A 262 -0.80 22.69 -6.80
CA ARG A 262 0.28 21.86 -6.24
C ARG A 262 1.05 21.09 -7.31
N GLU A 263 0.40 20.59 -8.35
CA GLU A 263 1.09 19.99 -9.50
C GLU A 263 2.10 20.98 -10.11
N LYS A 264 1.64 22.18 -10.45
CA LYS A 264 2.49 23.23 -11.04
C LYS A 264 3.66 23.66 -10.14
N LEU A 265 3.47 23.69 -8.82
CA LEU A 265 4.53 24.06 -7.87
C LEU A 265 5.56 22.94 -7.65
N ASN A 266 5.21 21.68 -7.89
CA ASN A 266 6.14 20.55 -7.77
C ASN A 266 6.85 20.22 -9.10
N GLU A 267 6.45 20.85 -10.22
CA GLU A 267 7.12 20.77 -11.53
C GLU A 267 8.22 21.84 -11.70
N VAL A 268 8.38 22.76 -10.76
CA VAL A 268 9.45 23.77 -10.66
C VAL A 268 10.44 23.36 -9.57
#